data_96499c3848e098e09a78b455e651521a
#
_entry.id   96499c3848e098e09a78b455e651521a
#
_cell.length_a   1.000
_cell.length_b   1.000
_cell.length_c   1.000
_cell.angle_alpha   90.00
_cell.angle_beta   90.00
_cell.angle_gamma   90.00
#
_symmetry.space_group_name_H-M   'P 1'
#
loop_
_entity.id
_entity.type
_entity.pdbx_description
1 polymer ?
#
loop_
_entity_poly.entity_id
_entity_poly.type
_entity_poly.pdbx_seq_one_letter_code
_entity_poly.pdbx_strand_id
1 'polypeptide(L)'
;FTMIERLPKRPPVTYTTFQARDLGGDTAQLFKDAVKASYDRFLPDAMIVGASCTAELIQDDPGGLSKALQLPIPVIPLELPSYQKKENWGASETFYQIVRHLSQAAMAIPATQHQALRQAAMSAGRKPRCNILGPTALGFRHRDDVTEITRLLTQLGIDIHVVAPLGAEPKDLTVLSEANFNVVLYPETAYTTASWLSRTFGQPYTKIIPIGVQACCDFVREV
;
A
#
# COMPACT_ATOMS: atom_id res chain seq x y z
N PHE A 1 -3.17 -12.28 15.33
CA PHE A 1 -1.84 -12.78 15.78
C PHE A 1 -1.36 -13.98 14.97
N THR A 2 -2.18 -15.01 14.76
CA THR A 2 -1.80 -16.20 13.96
C THR A 2 -1.43 -15.86 12.50
N MET A 3 -1.97 -14.80 11.95
CA MET A 3 -1.65 -14.34 10.59
C MET A 3 -0.26 -13.70 10.51
N ILE A 4 0.19 -13.02 11.56
CA ILE A 4 1.52 -12.41 11.65
C ILE A 4 2.63 -13.48 11.66
N GLU A 5 2.34 -14.67 12.16
CA GLU A 5 3.31 -15.78 12.22
C GLU A 5 3.68 -16.35 10.85
N ARG A 6 2.92 -16.05 9.80
CA ARG A 6 3.25 -16.45 8.41
C ARG A 6 4.37 -15.62 7.79
N LEU A 7 4.77 -14.55 8.43
CA LEU A 7 5.89 -13.71 7.99
C LEU A 7 7.21 -14.22 8.59
N PRO A 8 8.33 -14.10 7.87
CA PRO A 8 9.65 -14.50 8.37
C PRO A 8 10.09 -13.68 9.59
N LYS A 9 9.55 -12.47 9.74
CA LYS A 9 9.77 -11.59 10.89
C LYS A 9 8.42 -11.04 11.33
N ARG A 10 8.25 -10.84 12.64
CA ARG A 10 7.08 -10.12 13.16
C ARG A 10 7.12 -8.66 12.69
N PRO A 11 6.06 -8.14 12.07
CA PRO A 11 5.99 -6.72 11.79
C PRO A 11 6.01 -5.93 13.11
N PRO A 12 6.61 -4.73 13.13
CA PRO A 12 6.62 -3.86 14.31
C PRO A 12 5.22 -3.28 14.53
N VAL A 13 4.45 -3.94 15.40
CA VAL A 13 3.09 -3.52 15.78
C VAL A 13 3.06 -3.25 17.27
N THR A 14 2.55 -2.10 17.66
CA THR A 14 2.29 -1.73 19.06
C THR A 14 0.80 -1.44 19.26
N TYR A 15 0.33 -1.62 20.47
CA TYR A 15 -1.03 -1.33 20.87
C TYR A 15 -0.98 -0.35 22.05
N THR A 16 -1.73 0.75 21.93
CA THR A 16 -2.01 1.61 23.08
C THR A 16 -3.16 0.99 23.84
N THR A 17 -2.92 0.62 25.09
CA THR A 17 -3.93 0.02 25.97
C THR A 17 -4.47 1.08 26.91
N PHE A 18 -5.78 1.30 26.87
CA PHE A 18 -6.48 2.14 27.82
C PHE A 18 -7.02 1.28 28.97
N GLN A 19 -6.81 1.70 30.19
CA GLN A 19 -7.45 1.15 31.38
C GLN A 19 -8.61 2.07 31.80
N ALA A 20 -9.53 1.57 32.63
CA ALA A 20 -10.69 2.35 33.07
C ALA A 20 -10.29 3.68 33.74
N ARG A 21 -9.15 3.71 34.44
CA ARG A 21 -8.60 4.93 35.07
C ARG A 21 -8.11 5.97 34.05
N ASP A 22 -7.71 5.52 32.83
CA ASP A 22 -7.16 6.40 31.81
C ASP A 22 -8.27 7.13 31.04
N LEU A 23 -9.52 6.62 31.12
CA LEU A 23 -10.69 7.24 30.46
C LEU A 23 -11.10 8.56 31.13
N GLY A 24 -10.68 8.80 32.37
CA GLY A 24 -10.87 10.07 33.08
C GLY A 24 -9.67 11.02 33.00
N GLY A 25 -8.61 10.61 32.30
CA GLY A 25 -7.36 11.36 32.15
C GLY A 25 -7.15 11.92 30.76
N ASP A 26 -5.91 12.32 30.44
CA ASP A 26 -5.50 12.81 29.13
C ASP A 26 -5.13 11.62 28.21
N THR A 27 -6.15 11.06 27.54
CA THR A 27 -5.97 9.96 26.56
C THR A 27 -5.13 10.39 25.37
N ALA A 28 -5.19 11.67 25.00
CA ALA A 28 -4.42 12.22 23.89
C ALA A 28 -2.91 12.22 24.21
N GLN A 29 -2.52 12.56 25.45
CA GLN A 29 -1.12 12.50 25.87
C GLN A 29 -0.61 11.06 25.94
N LEU A 30 -1.41 10.15 26.50
CA LEU A 30 -1.09 8.72 26.55
C LEU A 30 -0.80 8.15 25.13
N PHE A 31 -1.65 8.52 24.17
CA PHE A 31 -1.48 8.12 22.79
C PHE A 31 -0.19 8.70 22.17
N LYS A 32 0.08 10.00 22.36
CA LYS A 32 1.31 10.65 21.85
C LYS A 32 2.58 10.01 22.43
N ASP A 33 2.58 9.68 23.71
CA ASP A 33 3.71 9.01 24.35
C ASP A 33 3.92 7.60 23.78
N ALA A 34 2.84 6.85 23.51
CA ALA A 34 2.90 5.53 22.89
C ALA A 34 3.44 5.59 21.45
N VAL A 35 3.01 6.57 20.66
CA VAL A 35 3.51 6.79 19.30
C VAL A 35 5.01 7.12 19.31
N LYS A 36 5.43 8.03 20.19
CA LYS A 36 6.84 8.40 20.35
C LYS A 36 7.69 7.21 20.81
N ALA A 37 7.25 6.47 21.80
CA ALA A 37 7.93 5.26 22.26
C ALA A 37 8.06 4.19 21.16
N SER A 38 7.04 4.07 20.32
CA SER A 38 7.07 3.15 19.16
C SER A 38 8.09 3.61 18.12
N TYR A 39 8.14 4.91 17.83
CA TYR A 39 9.14 5.48 16.92
C TYR A 39 10.56 5.24 17.42
N ASP A 40 10.83 5.59 18.69
CA ASP A 40 12.15 5.47 19.30
C ASP A 40 12.62 4.00 19.38
N ARG A 41 11.68 3.07 19.52
CA ARG A 41 11.96 1.63 19.59
C ARG A 41 12.28 1.00 18.25
N PHE A 42 11.54 1.36 17.20
CA PHE A 42 11.60 0.65 15.92
C PHE A 42 12.31 1.42 14.81
N LEU A 43 12.47 2.74 14.97
CA LEU A 43 13.05 3.63 13.95
C LEU A 43 12.52 3.33 12.54
N PRO A 44 11.22 3.36 12.32
CA PRO A 44 10.63 2.95 11.06
C PRO A 44 10.79 4.02 9.98
N ASP A 45 10.77 3.60 8.70
CA ASP A 45 10.76 4.53 7.55
C ASP A 45 9.39 5.19 7.30
N ALA A 46 8.33 4.59 7.83
CA ALA A 46 6.97 5.14 7.84
C ALA A 46 6.18 4.53 9.00
N MET A 47 5.21 5.26 9.53
CA MET A 47 4.34 4.79 10.61
C MET A 47 2.89 4.83 10.16
N ILE A 48 2.18 3.73 10.39
CA ILE A 48 0.75 3.63 10.16
C ILE A 48 0.05 3.70 11.52
N VAL A 49 -0.94 4.57 11.62
CA VAL A 49 -1.70 4.80 12.86
C VAL A 49 -3.18 4.55 12.58
N GLY A 50 -3.79 3.69 13.36
CA GLY A 50 -5.21 3.38 13.23
C GLY A 50 -5.90 3.28 14.59
N ALA A 51 -7.20 3.58 14.61
CA ALA A 51 -8.04 3.38 15.77
C ALA A 51 -8.53 1.92 15.82
N SER A 52 -8.64 1.39 17.04
CA SER A 52 -9.41 0.18 17.30
C SER A 52 -10.89 0.53 17.48
N CYS A 53 -11.77 -0.49 17.42
CA CYS A 53 -13.20 -0.29 17.68
C CYS A 53 -13.49 0.36 19.05
N THR A 54 -12.67 0.11 20.05
CA THR A 54 -12.80 0.74 21.37
C THR A 54 -12.37 2.20 21.34
N ALA A 55 -11.31 2.54 20.58
CA ALA A 55 -10.84 3.92 20.44
C ALA A 55 -11.86 4.79 19.67
N GLU A 56 -12.60 4.24 18.72
CA GLU A 56 -13.70 4.95 18.04
C GLU A 56 -14.79 5.43 19.03
N LEU A 57 -15.05 4.66 20.08
CA LEU A 57 -16.02 5.05 21.12
C LEU A 57 -15.56 6.23 21.97
N ILE A 58 -14.24 6.43 22.07
CA ILE A 58 -13.65 7.54 22.84
C ILE A 58 -13.59 8.83 22.00
N GLN A 59 -13.81 8.72 20.68
CA GLN A 59 -13.79 9.83 19.72
C GLN A 59 -12.43 10.57 19.65
N ASP A 60 -11.33 9.92 20.02
CA ASP A 60 -10.00 10.46 19.80
C ASP A 60 -9.68 10.53 18.30
N ASP A 61 -8.93 11.56 17.90
CA ASP A 61 -8.37 11.69 16.55
C ASP A 61 -6.89 11.24 16.53
N PRO A 62 -6.60 9.95 16.36
CA PRO A 62 -5.22 9.47 16.33
C PRO A 62 -4.43 10.05 15.15
N GLY A 63 -5.09 10.40 14.04
CA GLY A 63 -4.47 11.02 12.90
C GLY A 63 -3.95 12.42 13.18
N GLY A 64 -4.77 13.28 13.76
CA GLY A 64 -4.39 14.63 14.17
C GLY A 64 -3.36 14.63 15.28
N LEU A 65 -3.54 13.79 16.29
CA LEU A 65 -2.61 13.66 17.41
C LEU A 65 -1.21 13.21 16.97
N SER A 66 -1.12 12.25 16.07
CA SER A 66 0.18 11.78 15.55
C SER A 66 0.88 12.81 14.66
N LYS A 67 0.14 13.57 13.87
CA LYS A 67 0.70 14.69 13.08
C LYS A 67 1.26 15.80 13.97
N ALA A 68 0.64 16.07 15.12
CA ALA A 68 1.10 17.06 16.07
C ALA A 68 2.49 16.74 16.66
N LEU A 69 2.93 15.48 16.62
CA LEU A 69 4.26 15.06 17.08
C LEU A 69 5.40 15.46 16.12
N GLN A 70 5.10 15.82 14.88
CA GLN A 70 6.07 16.23 13.86
C GLN A 70 7.26 15.26 13.74
N LEU A 71 6.98 13.95 13.71
CA LEU A 71 8.00 12.93 13.52
C LEU A 71 8.72 13.13 12.16
N PRO A 72 10.02 12.80 12.06
CA PRO A 72 10.81 12.99 10.83
C PRO A 72 10.50 11.93 9.75
N ILE A 73 9.41 11.22 9.88
CA ILE A 73 8.95 10.16 8.96
C ILE A 73 7.48 10.40 8.56
N PRO A 74 7.04 9.86 7.43
CA PRO A 74 5.62 9.87 7.09
C PRO A 74 4.79 9.12 8.14
N VAL A 75 3.76 9.80 8.67
CA VAL A 75 2.74 9.18 9.52
C VAL A 75 1.44 9.12 8.75
N ILE A 76 0.94 7.91 8.55
CA ILE A 76 -0.23 7.60 7.71
C ILE A 76 -1.39 7.24 8.62
N PRO A 77 -2.36 8.14 8.84
CA PRO A 77 -3.56 7.80 9.58
C PRO A 77 -4.48 6.93 8.74
N LEU A 78 -5.02 5.89 9.35
CA LEU A 78 -6.04 5.03 8.77
C LEU A 78 -7.34 5.19 9.52
N GLU A 79 -8.36 5.68 8.82
CA GLU A 79 -9.74 5.72 9.30
C GLU A 79 -10.49 4.51 8.75
N LEU A 80 -10.47 3.43 9.51
CA LEU A 80 -11.12 2.18 9.14
C LEU A 80 -12.31 1.94 10.08
N PRO A 81 -13.53 2.43 9.72
CA PRO A 81 -14.68 2.36 10.59
C PRO A 81 -15.03 0.92 10.94
N SER A 82 -15.02 0.62 12.23
CA SER A 82 -15.41 -0.67 12.78
C SER A 82 -16.91 -0.91 12.54
N TYR A 83 -17.30 -2.17 12.41
CA TYR A 83 -18.69 -2.62 12.28
C TYR A 83 -19.44 -2.19 11.00
N GLN A 84 -18.89 -1.30 10.18
CA GLN A 84 -19.57 -0.75 9.00
C GLN A 84 -19.10 -1.36 7.69
N LYS A 85 -17.86 -1.85 7.63
CA LYS A 85 -17.22 -2.34 6.41
C LYS A 85 -16.63 -3.73 6.63
N LYS A 86 -16.50 -4.48 5.52
CA LYS A 86 -15.86 -5.80 5.52
C LYS A 86 -14.34 -5.68 5.37
N GLU A 87 -13.63 -6.76 5.67
CA GLU A 87 -12.17 -6.84 5.62
C GLU A 87 -11.58 -6.48 4.25
N ASN A 88 -12.22 -6.89 3.14
CA ASN A 88 -11.76 -6.57 1.79
C ASN A 88 -11.73 -5.06 1.54
N TRP A 89 -12.75 -4.35 2.01
CA TRP A 89 -12.75 -2.89 1.94
C TRP A 89 -11.61 -2.30 2.78
N GLY A 90 -11.39 -2.82 3.99
CA GLY A 90 -10.29 -2.38 4.86
C GLY A 90 -8.92 -2.60 4.23
N ALA A 91 -8.69 -3.74 3.58
CA ALA A 91 -7.45 -4.03 2.87
C ALA A 91 -7.23 -3.08 1.69
N SER A 92 -8.27 -2.86 0.88
CA SER A 92 -8.22 -1.93 -0.26
C SER A 92 -7.96 -0.49 0.18
N GLU A 93 -8.69 -0.02 1.19
CA GLU A 93 -8.54 1.34 1.72
C GLU A 93 -7.15 1.54 2.35
N THR A 94 -6.67 0.59 3.13
CA THR A 94 -5.33 0.63 3.72
C THR A 94 -4.26 0.76 2.64
N PHE A 95 -4.30 -0.09 1.63
CA PHE A 95 -3.32 -0.04 0.53
C PHE A 95 -3.39 1.29 -0.22
N TYR A 96 -4.59 1.76 -0.53
CA TYR A 96 -4.79 3.05 -1.18
C TYR A 96 -4.23 4.22 -0.37
N GLN A 97 -4.54 4.29 0.92
CA GLN A 97 -4.06 5.39 1.78
C GLN A 97 -2.53 5.38 1.92
N ILE A 98 -1.92 4.20 2.08
CA ILE A 98 -0.45 4.09 2.15
C ILE A 98 0.18 4.60 0.85
N VAL A 99 -0.27 4.11 -0.31
CA VAL A 99 0.27 4.53 -1.60
C VAL A 99 0.06 6.04 -1.82
N ARG A 100 -1.13 6.56 -1.55
CA ARG A 100 -1.44 7.98 -1.70
C ARG A 100 -0.54 8.87 -0.85
N HIS A 101 -0.32 8.52 0.43
CA HIS A 101 0.54 9.31 1.32
C HIS A 101 2.02 9.26 0.90
N LEU A 102 2.50 8.09 0.49
CA LEU A 102 3.90 7.95 0.08
C LEU A 102 4.19 8.51 -1.32
N SER A 103 3.18 8.67 -2.16
CA SER A 103 3.31 9.25 -3.51
C SER A 103 3.20 10.78 -3.57
N GLN A 104 3.13 11.49 -2.45
CA GLN A 104 2.89 12.94 -2.43
C GLN A 104 3.92 13.73 -3.24
N ALA A 105 5.20 13.37 -3.17
CA ALA A 105 6.25 14.03 -3.96
C ALA A 105 6.03 13.83 -5.47
N ALA A 106 5.62 12.64 -5.89
CA ALA A 106 5.30 12.34 -7.29
C ALA A 106 4.05 13.11 -7.77
N MET A 107 3.08 13.37 -6.89
CA MET A 107 1.87 14.14 -7.23
C MET A 107 2.16 15.62 -7.54
N ALA A 108 3.30 16.17 -7.14
CA ALA A 108 3.72 17.51 -7.51
C ALA A 108 4.06 17.64 -9.02
N ILE A 109 4.25 16.50 -9.70
CA ILE A 109 4.57 16.44 -11.12
C ILE A 109 3.27 16.16 -11.90
N PRO A 110 2.94 16.93 -12.95
CA PRO A 110 1.76 16.68 -13.77
C PRO A 110 1.76 15.30 -14.45
N ALA A 111 0.60 14.69 -14.63
CA ALA A 111 0.44 13.40 -15.31
C ALA A 111 1.08 13.35 -16.71
N THR A 112 0.96 14.44 -17.47
CA THR A 112 1.57 14.58 -18.80
C THR A 112 3.10 14.50 -18.75
N GLN A 113 3.72 15.04 -17.72
CA GLN A 113 5.16 14.97 -17.53
C GLN A 113 5.60 13.56 -17.13
N HIS A 114 4.86 12.86 -16.27
CA HIS A 114 5.09 11.45 -15.97
C HIS A 114 5.02 10.59 -17.25
N GLN A 115 4.02 10.82 -18.10
CA GLN A 115 3.90 10.11 -19.38
C GLN A 115 5.09 10.41 -20.30
N ALA A 116 5.49 11.67 -20.42
CA ALA A 116 6.64 12.07 -21.23
C ALA A 116 7.95 11.40 -20.74
N LEU A 117 8.18 11.34 -19.43
CA LEU A 117 9.36 10.69 -18.85
C LEU A 117 9.39 9.18 -19.16
N ARG A 118 8.24 8.49 -19.01
CA ARG A 118 8.12 7.07 -19.35
C ARG A 118 8.37 6.83 -20.84
N GLN A 119 7.78 7.65 -21.71
CA GLN A 119 7.97 7.54 -23.16
C GLN A 119 9.42 7.80 -23.56
N ALA A 120 10.06 8.82 -23.01
CA ALA A 120 11.47 9.11 -23.25
C ALA A 120 12.39 7.95 -22.86
N ALA A 121 12.10 7.30 -21.71
CA ALA A 121 12.85 6.14 -21.27
C ALA A 121 12.73 4.96 -22.23
N MET A 122 11.53 4.70 -22.77
CA MET A 122 11.31 3.66 -23.78
C MET A 122 12.01 3.99 -25.09
N SER A 123 11.94 5.25 -25.55
CA SER A 123 12.63 5.71 -26.76
C SER A 123 14.17 5.59 -26.64
N ALA A 124 14.69 5.68 -25.40
CA ALA A 124 16.12 5.44 -25.10
C ALA A 124 16.48 3.94 -25.00
N GLY A 125 15.58 3.03 -25.35
CA GLY A 125 15.80 1.57 -25.36
C GLY A 125 15.55 0.86 -24.04
N ARG A 126 14.93 1.52 -23.04
CA ARG A 126 14.50 0.84 -21.81
C ARG A 126 13.31 -0.06 -22.14
N LYS A 127 13.32 -1.27 -21.61
CA LYS A 127 12.15 -2.17 -21.67
C LYS A 127 10.95 -1.55 -20.95
N PRO A 128 9.72 -1.87 -21.40
CA PRO A 128 8.52 -1.54 -20.65
C PRO A 128 8.59 -2.19 -19.25
N ARG A 129 8.10 -1.48 -18.25
CA ARG A 129 8.10 -1.99 -16.88
C ARG A 129 6.74 -1.78 -16.22
N CYS A 130 6.33 -2.73 -15.38
CA CYS A 130 5.07 -2.68 -14.69
C CYS A 130 5.21 -2.85 -13.18
N ASN A 131 4.23 -2.34 -12.44
CA ASN A 131 4.00 -2.73 -11.06
C ASN A 131 3.05 -3.93 -11.02
N ILE A 132 3.25 -4.84 -10.08
CA ILE A 132 2.29 -5.91 -9.74
C ILE A 132 1.60 -5.48 -8.45
N LEU A 133 0.29 -5.23 -8.51
CA LEU A 133 -0.48 -4.69 -7.40
C LEU A 133 -1.48 -5.71 -6.85
N GLY A 134 -1.61 -5.75 -5.53
CA GLY A 134 -2.63 -6.50 -4.82
C GLY A 134 -2.18 -7.70 -4.00
N PRO A 135 -1.08 -8.41 -4.34
CA PRO A 135 -0.62 -9.52 -3.53
C PRO A 135 -0.31 -9.07 -2.10
N THR A 136 -0.73 -9.87 -1.11
CA THR A 136 -0.49 -9.60 0.31
C THR A 136 0.21 -10.79 0.98
N ALA A 137 0.88 -10.55 2.11
CA ALA A 137 1.51 -11.61 2.90
C ALA A 137 0.49 -12.56 3.54
N LEU A 138 -0.76 -12.12 3.72
CA LEU A 138 -1.84 -12.88 4.33
C LEU A 138 -2.67 -13.66 3.30
N GLY A 139 -2.49 -13.38 2.00
CA GLY A 139 -3.23 -14.03 0.93
C GLY A 139 -2.82 -15.49 0.72
N PHE A 140 -3.78 -16.30 0.30
CA PHE A 140 -3.51 -17.70 -0.04
C PHE A 140 -2.72 -17.77 -1.34
N ARG A 141 -1.51 -18.35 -1.27
CA ARG A 141 -0.59 -18.57 -2.40
C ARG A 141 -0.18 -17.31 -3.19
N HIS A 142 -0.34 -16.13 -2.65
CA HIS A 142 0.02 -14.89 -3.34
C HIS A 142 1.50 -14.83 -3.77
N ARG A 143 2.41 -15.50 -3.04
CA ARG A 143 3.84 -15.59 -3.42
C ARG A 143 4.04 -16.41 -4.68
N ASP A 144 3.30 -17.52 -4.81
CA ASP A 144 3.37 -18.39 -5.98
C ASP A 144 2.85 -17.65 -7.22
N ASP A 145 1.73 -16.93 -7.07
CA ASP A 145 1.14 -16.15 -8.16
C ASP A 145 2.09 -15.03 -8.61
N VAL A 146 2.73 -14.32 -7.68
CA VAL A 146 3.74 -13.31 -8.02
C VAL A 146 4.90 -13.94 -8.79
N THR A 147 5.37 -15.12 -8.38
CA THR A 147 6.46 -15.83 -9.05
C THR A 147 6.08 -16.19 -10.50
N GLU A 148 4.90 -16.76 -10.70
CA GLU A 148 4.46 -17.18 -12.03
C GLU A 148 4.15 -15.99 -12.96
N ILE A 149 3.50 -14.97 -12.45
CA ILE A 149 3.21 -13.76 -13.23
C ILE A 149 4.50 -13.00 -13.57
N THR A 150 5.43 -12.89 -12.62
CA THR A 150 6.75 -12.31 -12.89
C THR A 150 7.47 -13.07 -14.02
N ARG A 151 7.44 -14.41 -13.97
CA ARG A 151 8.03 -15.24 -15.03
C ARG A 151 7.38 -14.98 -16.39
N LEU A 152 6.06 -14.94 -16.44
CA LEU A 152 5.31 -14.67 -17.69
C LEU A 152 5.65 -13.29 -18.26
N LEU A 153 5.58 -12.23 -17.46
CA LEU A 153 5.87 -10.86 -17.88
C LEU A 153 7.31 -10.69 -18.35
N THR A 154 8.27 -11.31 -17.65
CA THR A 154 9.69 -11.30 -18.04
C THR A 154 9.90 -12.00 -19.39
N GLN A 155 9.20 -13.11 -19.68
CA GLN A 155 9.23 -13.78 -20.98
C GLN A 155 8.65 -12.91 -22.10
N LEU A 156 7.70 -12.04 -21.78
CA LEU A 156 7.16 -11.04 -22.72
C LEU A 156 8.08 -9.81 -22.90
N GLY A 157 9.22 -9.78 -22.22
CA GLY A 157 10.17 -8.66 -22.29
C GLY A 157 9.79 -7.47 -21.42
N ILE A 158 8.93 -7.66 -20.41
CA ILE A 158 8.47 -6.64 -19.48
C ILE A 158 9.23 -6.78 -18.17
N ASP A 159 9.84 -5.69 -17.68
CA ASP A 159 10.53 -5.67 -16.40
C ASP A 159 9.54 -5.40 -15.27
N ILE A 160 9.72 -6.07 -14.13
CA ILE A 160 8.95 -5.79 -12.93
C ILE A 160 9.61 -4.63 -12.18
N HIS A 161 8.83 -3.57 -11.96
CA HIS A 161 9.31 -2.39 -11.26
C HIS A 161 9.10 -2.52 -9.75
N VAL A 162 7.86 -2.72 -9.31
CA VAL A 162 7.51 -2.91 -7.90
C VAL A 162 6.44 -4.01 -7.79
N VAL A 163 6.54 -4.84 -6.77
CA VAL A 163 5.46 -5.72 -6.30
C VAL A 163 4.93 -5.16 -5.00
N ALA A 164 3.65 -4.82 -4.93
CA ALA A 164 3.05 -4.18 -3.76
C ALA A 164 1.63 -4.69 -3.47
N PRO A 165 1.26 -4.77 -2.20
CA PRO A 165 2.04 -4.49 -0.98
C PRO A 165 2.99 -5.63 -0.55
N LEU A 166 2.92 -6.83 -1.16
CA LEU A 166 3.73 -7.97 -0.77
C LEU A 166 5.23 -7.68 -0.91
N GLY A 167 5.93 -7.60 0.21
CA GLY A 167 7.38 -7.41 0.24
C GLY A 167 7.86 -5.99 -0.08
N ALA A 168 6.96 -5.04 -0.36
CA ALA A 168 7.32 -3.66 -0.62
C ALA A 168 7.74 -2.92 0.66
N GLU A 169 8.76 -2.10 0.55
CA GLU A 169 9.17 -1.12 1.55
C GLU A 169 8.57 0.26 1.23
N PRO A 170 8.50 1.19 2.20
CA PRO A 170 7.96 2.54 1.96
C PRO A 170 8.59 3.25 0.76
N LYS A 171 9.90 3.11 0.55
CA LYS A 171 10.62 3.69 -0.59
C LYS A 171 10.14 3.17 -1.94
N ASP A 172 9.75 1.89 -2.03
CA ASP A 172 9.28 1.29 -3.29
C ASP A 172 7.94 1.91 -3.71
N LEU A 173 7.12 2.28 -2.75
CA LEU A 173 5.82 2.90 -3.01
C LEU A 173 5.95 4.36 -3.50
N THR A 174 7.06 5.03 -3.21
CA THR A 174 7.30 6.41 -3.70
C THR A 174 7.55 6.47 -5.20
N VAL A 175 8.00 5.37 -5.81
CA VAL A 175 8.38 5.30 -7.24
C VAL A 175 7.36 4.55 -8.12
N LEU A 176 6.20 4.18 -7.59
CA LEU A 176 5.15 3.48 -8.36
C LEU A 176 4.78 4.23 -9.65
N SER A 177 4.77 5.56 -9.64
CA SER A 177 4.44 6.41 -10.79
C SER A 177 5.40 6.27 -11.98
N GLU A 178 6.56 5.66 -11.79
CA GLU A 178 7.57 5.50 -12.83
C GLU A 178 7.33 4.30 -13.74
N ALA A 179 6.50 3.33 -13.36
CA ALA A 179 6.15 2.19 -14.21
C ALA A 179 5.27 2.63 -15.38
N ASN A 180 5.36 1.91 -16.50
CA ASN A 180 4.54 2.19 -17.68
C ASN A 180 3.07 1.86 -17.47
N PHE A 181 2.79 0.79 -16.72
CA PHE A 181 1.43 0.33 -16.40
C PHE A 181 1.42 -0.49 -15.11
N ASN A 182 0.22 -0.84 -14.65
CA ASN A 182 0.01 -1.65 -13.46
C ASN A 182 -0.69 -2.97 -13.81
N VAL A 183 -0.18 -4.08 -13.32
CA VAL A 183 -0.84 -5.39 -13.34
C VAL A 183 -1.61 -5.57 -12.05
N VAL A 184 -2.93 -5.71 -12.12
CA VAL A 184 -3.81 -5.91 -10.97
C VAL A 184 -4.10 -7.40 -10.85
N LEU A 185 -3.50 -8.07 -9.86
CA LEU A 185 -3.73 -9.50 -9.62
C LEU A 185 -4.91 -9.76 -8.69
N TYR A 186 -5.11 -8.90 -7.71
CA TYR A 186 -6.15 -9.01 -6.68
C TYR A 186 -6.96 -7.72 -6.63
N PRO A 187 -7.99 -7.60 -7.49
CA PRO A 187 -8.76 -6.35 -7.61
C PRO A 187 -9.45 -5.94 -6.31
N GLU A 188 -9.85 -6.90 -5.46
CA GLU A 188 -10.42 -6.64 -4.15
C GLU A 188 -9.49 -5.84 -3.22
N THR A 189 -8.16 -5.91 -3.44
CA THR A 189 -7.17 -5.14 -2.68
C THR A 189 -6.64 -3.95 -3.48
N ALA A 190 -6.43 -4.11 -4.79
CA ALA A 190 -5.62 -3.17 -5.57
C ALA A 190 -6.43 -2.28 -6.52
N TYR A 191 -7.70 -2.57 -6.81
CA TYR A 191 -8.46 -1.84 -7.82
C TYR A 191 -8.55 -0.34 -7.52
N THR A 192 -8.84 0.03 -6.27
CA THR A 192 -8.93 1.43 -5.84
C THR A 192 -7.60 2.16 -6.08
N THR A 193 -6.50 1.53 -5.67
CA THR A 193 -5.14 2.06 -5.86
C THR A 193 -4.78 2.18 -7.35
N ALA A 194 -5.00 1.14 -8.14
CA ALA A 194 -4.69 1.15 -9.57
C ALA A 194 -5.50 2.20 -10.34
N SER A 195 -6.79 2.33 -10.02
CA SER A 195 -7.67 3.37 -10.57
C SER A 195 -7.20 4.77 -10.20
N TRP A 196 -6.74 4.96 -8.96
CA TRP A 196 -6.18 6.23 -8.53
C TRP A 196 -4.85 6.55 -9.23
N LEU A 197 -3.92 5.59 -9.34
CA LEU A 197 -2.66 5.76 -10.08
C LEU A 197 -2.92 6.12 -11.55
N SER A 198 -3.94 5.50 -12.17
CA SER A 198 -4.34 5.80 -13.54
C SER A 198 -4.81 7.24 -13.71
N ARG A 199 -5.68 7.72 -12.81
CA ARG A 199 -6.19 9.10 -12.86
C ARG A 199 -5.13 10.14 -12.53
N THR A 200 -4.23 9.82 -11.58
CA THR A 200 -3.26 10.78 -11.05
C THR A 200 -2.00 10.86 -11.92
N PHE A 201 -1.51 9.73 -12.43
CA PHE A 201 -0.24 9.65 -13.15
C PHE A 201 -0.38 9.20 -14.61
N GLY A 202 -1.62 8.95 -15.07
CA GLY A 202 -1.88 8.47 -16.42
C GLY A 202 -1.32 7.06 -16.67
N GLN A 203 -1.28 6.20 -15.65
CA GLN A 203 -0.82 4.81 -15.77
C GLN A 203 -1.99 3.89 -16.09
N PRO A 204 -2.05 3.21 -17.23
CA PRO A 204 -3.04 2.16 -17.48
C PRO A 204 -2.85 0.99 -16.51
N TYR A 205 -3.89 0.20 -16.33
CA TYR A 205 -3.84 -1.01 -15.52
C TYR A 205 -4.67 -2.13 -16.14
N THR A 206 -4.25 -3.39 -15.89
CA THR A 206 -4.93 -4.57 -16.43
C THR A 206 -6.25 -4.82 -15.69
N LYS A 207 -7.22 -5.35 -16.44
CA LYS A 207 -8.54 -5.75 -15.94
C LYS A 207 -8.72 -7.26 -15.93
N ILE A 208 -7.87 -7.98 -16.67
CA ILE A 208 -7.94 -9.42 -16.84
C ILE A 208 -7.01 -10.07 -15.82
N ILE A 209 -7.54 -11.03 -15.06
CA ILE A 209 -6.75 -11.87 -14.16
C ILE A 209 -6.43 -13.17 -14.93
N PRO A 210 -5.15 -13.54 -15.08
CA PRO A 210 -4.74 -14.68 -15.90
C PRO A 210 -4.99 -16.02 -15.21
N ILE A 211 -6.26 -16.41 -15.06
CA ILE A 211 -6.68 -17.70 -14.49
C ILE A 211 -7.28 -18.57 -15.59
N GLY A 212 -6.63 -19.67 -15.89
CA GLY A 212 -7.01 -20.56 -16.99
C GLY A 212 -6.51 -20.09 -18.36
N VAL A 213 -6.57 -20.97 -19.34
CA VAL A 213 -5.91 -20.76 -20.64
C VAL A 213 -6.45 -19.54 -21.38
N GLN A 214 -7.76 -19.39 -21.48
CA GLN A 214 -8.37 -18.29 -22.21
C GLN A 214 -8.01 -16.94 -21.57
N ALA A 215 -8.18 -16.80 -20.25
CA ALA A 215 -7.87 -15.57 -19.56
C ALA A 215 -6.36 -15.24 -19.61
N CYS A 216 -5.48 -16.24 -19.61
CA CYS A 216 -4.05 -16.01 -19.84
C CYS A 216 -3.77 -15.46 -21.24
N CYS A 217 -4.43 -16.00 -22.28
CA CYS A 217 -4.30 -15.47 -23.64
C CYS A 217 -4.80 -14.03 -23.75
N ASP A 218 -5.91 -13.72 -23.10
CA ASP A 218 -6.49 -12.38 -23.12
C ASP A 218 -5.65 -11.40 -22.30
N PHE A 219 -5.09 -11.82 -21.16
CA PHE A 219 -4.13 -11.04 -20.39
C PHE A 219 -2.87 -10.71 -21.20
N VAL A 220 -2.30 -11.69 -21.93
CA VAL A 220 -1.13 -11.45 -22.79
C VAL A 220 -1.43 -10.45 -23.92
N ARG A 221 -2.68 -10.36 -24.39
CA ARG A 221 -3.08 -9.34 -25.37
C ARG A 221 -3.31 -7.97 -24.73
N GLU A 222 -3.65 -7.93 -23.44
CA GLU A 222 -3.90 -6.67 -22.71
C GLU A 222 -2.60 -5.96 -22.33
N VAL A 223 -1.54 -6.72 -22.00
CA VAL A 223 -0.23 -6.18 -21.59
C VAL A 223 0.67 -5.91 -22.80
#